data_756f427a8b6aa9aca0da560fdb28bb5c
#
_entry.id   756f427a8b6aa9aca0da560fdb28bb5c
#
_cell.length_a   1.000
_cell.length_b   1.000
_cell.length_c   1.000
_cell.angle_alpha   90.00
_cell.angle_beta   90.00
_cell.angle_gamma   90.00
#
_symmetry.space_group_name_H-M   'P 1'
#
loop_
_entity.id
_entity.type
_entity.pdbx_description
1 polymer ?
#
loop_
_entity_poly.entity_id
_entity_poly.type
_entity_poly.pdbx_seq_one_letter_code
_entity_poly.pdbx_strand_id
1 'polypeptide(L)'
;MFEGRKVSDRIGSIDRHERLTDMLIFFMLRHLAIHDRQAHGLFVLARDPAMAGLLQAILARPADPWSMDDMARHVHMSKATFHRRFTLQSGTTPAQLLQLLRMRVARRLLAQGAAIADAAERVGYRSQAAFSRVFQRTEGVAPSAWRRGGA
;
A
#
# COMPACT_ATOMS: atom_id res chain seq x y z
N MET A 1 -33.50 2.89 31.29
CA MET A 1 -32.16 2.70 31.84
C MET A 1 -31.39 1.61 31.06
N PHE A 2 -31.35 1.67 29.70
CA PHE A 2 -30.72 0.62 28.87
C PHE A 2 -30.17 1.14 27.52
N GLU A 3 -29.70 2.41 27.43
CA GLU A 3 -29.12 2.93 26.18
C GLU A 3 -27.61 3.22 26.22
N GLY A 4 -26.98 3.17 27.39
CA GLY A 4 -25.55 3.49 27.54
C GLY A 4 -24.56 2.40 27.11
N ARG A 5 -25.00 1.15 26.92
CA ARG A 5 -24.10 0.01 26.65
C ARG A 5 -23.74 -0.20 25.18
N LYS A 6 -24.60 0.23 24.26
CA LYS A 6 -24.38 0.04 22.82
C LYS A 6 -23.40 1.04 22.18
N VAL A 7 -23.23 2.21 22.79
CA VAL A 7 -22.31 3.25 22.28
C VAL A 7 -20.86 2.92 22.68
N SER A 8 -20.64 2.40 23.88
CA SER A 8 -19.31 2.02 24.38
C SER A 8 -18.70 0.86 23.59
N ASP A 9 -19.51 -0.10 23.15
CA ASP A 9 -19.03 -1.25 22.35
C ASP A 9 -18.65 -0.85 20.91
N ARG A 10 -19.27 0.17 20.34
CA ARG A 10 -18.92 0.68 19.00
C ARG A 10 -17.61 1.47 19.01
N ILE A 11 -17.37 2.28 20.04
CA ILE A 11 -16.13 3.07 20.17
C ILE A 11 -14.94 2.12 20.45
N GLY A 12 -15.11 1.11 21.28
CA GLY A 12 -14.06 0.11 21.57
C GLY A 12 -13.75 -0.84 20.41
N SER A 13 -14.65 -0.99 19.44
CA SER A 13 -14.45 -1.82 18.27
C SER A 13 -13.66 -1.07 17.18
N ILE A 14 -13.91 0.22 16.98
CA ILE A 14 -13.18 1.06 16.00
C ILE A 14 -11.71 1.18 16.42
N ASP A 15 -11.44 1.50 17.66
CA ASP A 15 -10.08 1.62 18.21
C ASP A 15 -9.28 0.28 18.14
N ARG A 16 -9.95 -0.86 18.29
CA ARG A 16 -9.33 -2.19 18.13
C ARG A 16 -8.99 -2.53 16.70
N HIS A 17 -9.82 -2.16 15.74
CA HIS A 17 -9.55 -2.41 14.31
C HIS A 17 -8.43 -1.50 13.79
N GLU A 18 -8.36 -0.25 14.23
CA GLU A 18 -7.25 0.65 13.90
C GLU A 18 -5.92 0.13 14.46
N ARG A 19 -5.88 -0.28 15.72
CA ARG A 19 -4.68 -0.86 16.34
C ARG A 19 -4.25 -2.19 15.74
N LEU A 20 -5.19 -3.03 15.33
CA LEU A 20 -4.88 -4.28 14.62
C LEU A 20 -4.36 -4.01 13.21
N THR A 21 -4.90 -3.00 12.53
CA THR A 21 -4.41 -2.58 11.21
C THR A 21 -3.00 -2.01 11.32
N ASP A 22 -2.73 -1.17 12.29
CA ASP A 22 -1.41 -0.60 12.56
C ASP A 22 -0.39 -1.68 12.96
N MET A 23 -0.79 -2.63 13.79
CA MET A 23 0.05 -3.79 14.13
C MET A 23 0.32 -4.69 12.91
N LEU A 24 -0.67 -4.95 12.07
CA LEU A 24 -0.48 -5.74 10.85
C LEU A 24 0.43 -5.03 9.86
N ILE A 25 0.29 -3.71 9.71
CA ILE A 25 1.20 -2.89 8.89
C ILE A 25 2.61 -2.95 9.48
N PHE A 26 2.76 -2.79 10.81
CA PHE A 26 4.05 -2.87 11.49
C PHE A 26 4.71 -4.25 11.34
N PHE A 27 3.96 -5.35 11.53
CA PHE A 27 4.48 -6.71 11.34
C PHE A 27 4.81 -7.00 9.89
N MET A 28 4.00 -6.52 8.94
CA MET A 28 4.26 -6.65 7.52
C MET A 28 5.53 -5.90 7.11
N LEU A 29 5.70 -4.66 7.60
CA LEU A 29 6.89 -3.85 7.36
C LEU A 29 8.14 -4.47 8.02
N ARG A 30 8.01 -5.00 9.24
CA ARG A 30 9.10 -5.70 9.93
C ARG A 30 9.52 -6.99 9.21
N HIS A 31 8.58 -7.79 8.75
CA HIS A 31 8.87 -9.02 7.99
C HIS A 31 9.60 -8.73 6.68
N LEU A 32 9.29 -7.59 6.06
CA LEU A 32 9.94 -7.12 4.84
C LEU A 32 11.33 -6.53 5.09
N ALA A 33 11.50 -5.80 6.20
CA ALA A 33 12.76 -5.14 6.54
C ALA A 33 13.92 -6.14 6.78
N ILE A 34 13.60 -7.40 7.09
CA ILE A 34 14.60 -8.41 7.36
C ILE A 34 15.19 -9.01 6.06
N HIS A 35 14.51 -8.89 4.92
CA HIS A 35 14.88 -9.61 3.69
C HIS A 35 15.13 -8.73 2.46
N ASP A 36 14.92 -7.39 2.50
CA ASP A 36 15.10 -6.53 1.33
C ASP A 36 15.45 -5.08 1.69
N ARG A 37 16.39 -4.47 0.93
CA ARG A 37 16.75 -3.04 1.04
C ARG A 37 15.55 -2.10 0.85
N GLN A 38 14.61 -2.47 -0.01
CA GLN A 38 13.37 -1.70 -0.22
C GLN A 38 12.46 -1.71 1.01
N ALA A 39 12.47 -2.81 1.75
CA ALA A 39 11.73 -2.94 2.98
C ALA A 39 12.27 -2.05 4.10
N HIS A 40 13.59 -1.85 4.15
CA HIS A 40 14.21 -0.93 5.10
C HIS A 40 13.76 0.51 4.84
N GLY A 41 13.71 0.94 3.58
CA GLY A 41 13.23 2.26 3.20
C GLY A 41 11.77 2.51 3.58
N LEU A 42 10.89 1.53 3.39
CA LEU A 42 9.50 1.60 3.82
C LEU A 42 9.36 1.73 5.34
N PHE A 43 10.19 1.02 6.10
CA PHE A 43 10.21 1.13 7.55
C PHE A 43 10.62 2.52 8.02
N VAL A 44 11.63 3.12 7.39
CA VAL A 44 12.06 4.49 7.69
C VAL A 44 10.95 5.49 7.39
N LEU A 45 10.27 5.37 6.24
CA LEU A 45 9.13 6.23 5.90
C LEU A 45 7.95 6.07 6.89
N ALA A 46 7.68 4.85 7.34
CA ALA A 46 6.59 4.58 8.28
C ALA A 46 6.82 5.18 9.67
N ARG A 47 8.06 5.54 10.02
CA ARG A 47 8.38 6.25 11.27
C ARG A 47 8.18 7.75 11.19
N ASP A 48 8.11 8.31 9.99
CA ASP A 48 7.78 9.72 9.76
C ASP A 48 6.25 9.85 9.69
N PRO A 49 5.57 10.55 10.62
CA PRO A 49 4.11 10.60 10.66
C PRO A 49 3.47 11.10 9.36
N ALA A 50 4.09 12.07 8.68
CA ALA A 50 3.59 12.58 7.41
C ALA A 50 3.67 11.52 6.30
N MET A 51 4.80 10.81 6.21
CA MET A 51 4.99 9.75 5.23
C MET A 51 4.14 8.52 5.55
N ALA A 52 3.97 8.17 6.83
CA ALA A 52 3.08 7.09 7.25
C ALA A 52 1.63 7.34 6.82
N GLY A 53 1.12 8.57 7.00
CA GLY A 53 -0.20 8.97 6.54
C GLY A 53 -0.37 8.84 5.02
N LEU A 54 0.65 9.23 4.25
CA LEU A 54 0.66 9.03 2.78
C LEU A 54 0.61 7.55 2.40
N LEU A 55 1.44 6.71 3.04
CA LEU A 55 1.45 5.27 2.77
C LEU A 55 0.08 4.63 3.05
N GLN A 56 -0.56 4.98 4.17
CA GLN A 56 -1.91 4.52 4.51
C GLN A 56 -2.94 4.97 3.48
N ALA A 57 -2.88 6.23 3.03
CA ALA A 57 -3.80 6.75 2.03
C ALA A 57 -3.66 6.03 0.68
N ILE A 58 -2.43 5.74 0.24
CA ILE A 58 -2.18 4.96 -0.98
C ILE A 58 -2.71 3.54 -0.85
N LEU A 59 -2.47 2.88 0.29
CA LEU A 59 -2.95 1.50 0.53
C LEU A 59 -4.48 1.43 0.61
N ALA A 60 -5.13 2.44 1.17
CA ALA A 60 -6.58 2.51 1.25
C ALA A 60 -7.23 2.74 -0.13
N ARG A 61 -6.58 3.50 -1.01
CA ARG A 61 -7.09 3.88 -2.33
C ARG A 61 -6.01 3.73 -3.41
N PRO A 62 -5.55 2.52 -3.71
CA PRO A 62 -4.46 2.29 -4.65
C PRO A 62 -4.81 2.65 -6.10
N ALA A 63 -6.10 2.64 -6.45
CA ALA A 63 -6.58 2.99 -7.78
C ALA A 63 -6.57 4.50 -8.06
N ASP A 64 -6.53 5.34 -7.03
CA ASP A 64 -6.51 6.79 -7.21
C ASP A 64 -5.32 7.22 -8.08
N PRO A 65 -5.49 8.28 -8.88
CA PRO A 65 -4.43 8.78 -9.76
C PRO A 65 -3.36 9.54 -8.97
N TRP A 66 -2.64 8.84 -8.10
CA TRP A 66 -1.56 9.39 -7.29
C TRP A 66 -0.43 9.96 -8.15
N SER A 67 -0.45 11.26 -8.40
CA SER A 67 0.65 11.98 -9.02
C SER A 67 1.68 12.41 -7.97
N MET A 68 2.85 12.85 -8.44
CA MET A 68 3.86 13.45 -7.56
C MET A 68 3.33 14.69 -6.82
N ASP A 69 2.48 15.47 -7.50
CA ASP A 69 1.85 16.66 -6.90
C ASP A 69 0.83 16.28 -5.83
N ASP A 70 0.05 15.21 -6.04
CA ASP A 70 -0.93 14.75 -5.07
C ASP A 70 -0.25 14.22 -3.80
N MET A 71 0.84 13.45 -3.96
CA MET A 71 1.62 12.94 -2.84
C MET A 71 2.28 14.09 -2.05
N ALA A 72 2.89 15.06 -2.75
CA ALA A 72 3.53 16.22 -2.11
C ALA A 72 2.50 17.08 -1.35
N ARG A 73 1.33 17.32 -1.93
CA ARG A 73 0.22 18.03 -1.25
C ARG A 73 -0.27 17.29 -0.02
N HIS A 74 -0.36 15.96 -0.09
CA HIS A 74 -0.80 15.14 1.04
C HIS A 74 0.10 15.30 2.27
N VAL A 75 1.40 15.47 2.06
CA VAL A 75 2.39 15.69 3.13
C VAL A 75 2.73 17.17 3.36
N HIS A 76 1.97 18.10 2.77
CA HIS A 76 2.16 19.55 2.91
C HIS A 76 3.57 20.03 2.52
N MET A 77 4.16 19.46 1.46
CA MET A 77 5.48 19.81 0.96
C MET A 77 5.43 20.27 -0.50
N SER A 78 6.44 21.05 -0.91
CA SER A 78 6.68 21.27 -2.35
C SER A 78 7.10 19.96 -3.01
N LYS A 79 6.82 19.81 -4.31
CA LYS A 79 7.21 18.63 -5.10
C LYS A 79 8.71 18.30 -4.96
N ALA A 80 9.58 19.31 -5.07
CA ALA A 80 11.03 19.15 -4.97
C ALA A 80 11.46 18.67 -3.56
N THR A 81 10.90 19.27 -2.52
CA THR A 81 11.20 18.91 -1.12
C THR A 81 10.71 17.49 -0.84
N PHE A 82 9.49 17.15 -1.25
CA PHE A 82 8.93 15.82 -1.09
C PHE A 82 9.79 14.75 -1.78
N HIS A 83 10.10 14.93 -3.07
CA HIS A 83 10.91 13.99 -3.83
C HIS A 83 12.27 13.75 -3.18
N ARG A 84 12.98 14.82 -2.82
CA ARG A 84 14.29 14.72 -2.18
C ARG A 84 14.22 13.99 -0.83
N ARG A 85 13.30 14.42 0.06
CA ARG A 85 13.15 13.82 1.40
C ARG A 85 12.74 12.35 1.31
N PHE A 86 11.77 12.05 0.46
CA PHE A 86 11.30 10.70 0.24
C PHE A 86 12.43 9.78 -0.25
N THR A 87 13.16 10.19 -1.30
CA THR A 87 14.24 9.38 -1.88
C THR A 87 15.40 9.19 -0.91
N LEU A 88 15.76 10.22 -0.13
CA LEU A 88 16.80 10.11 0.90
C LEU A 88 16.41 9.13 2.01
N GLN A 89 15.14 9.13 2.44
CA GLN A 89 14.66 8.26 3.51
C GLN A 89 14.43 6.83 3.04
N SER A 90 13.88 6.64 1.85
CA SER A 90 13.45 5.33 1.37
C SER A 90 14.46 4.62 0.45
N GLY A 91 15.40 5.35 -0.12
CA GLY A 91 16.29 4.81 -1.15
C GLY A 91 15.60 4.47 -2.47
N THR A 92 14.32 4.88 -2.65
CA THR A 92 13.52 4.63 -3.85
C THR A 92 12.73 5.87 -4.25
N THR A 93 12.18 5.90 -5.47
CA THR A 93 11.33 7.01 -5.89
C THR A 93 9.88 6.82 -5.45
N PRO A 94 9.09 7.91 -5.26
CA PRO A 94 7.67 7.80 -4.97
C PRO A 94 6.88 6.98 -6.00
N ALA A 95 7.23 7.09 -7.28
CA ALA A 95 6.59 6.30 -8.35
C ALA A 95 6.88 4.80 -8.24
N GLN A 96 8.11 4.43 -7.91
CA GLN A 96 8.49 3.04 -7.68
C GLN A 96 7.77 2.46 -6.45
N LEU A 97 7.67 3.25 -5.37
CA LEU A 97 6.92 2.83 -4.20
C LEU A 97 5.44 2.65 -4.50
N LEU A 98 4.80 3.60 -5.20
CA LEU A 98 3.40 3.46 -5.61
C LEU A 98 3.18 2.17 -6.40
N GLN A 99 4.06 1.88 -7.36
CA GLN A 99 4.00 0.63 -8.12
C GLN A 99 4.12 -0.60 -7.22
N LEU A 100 5.07 -0.59 -6.28
CA LEU A 100 5.26 -1.69 -5.32
C LEU A 100 4.01 -1.92 -4.47
N LEU A 101 3.43 -0.87 -3.90
CA LEU A 101 2.22 -0.95 -3.07
C LEU A 101 1.02 -1.47 -3.88
N ARG A 102 0.84 -1.01 -5.13
CA ARG A 102 -0.19 -1.50 -6.05
C ARG A 102 -0.02 -3.00 -6.33
N MET A 103 1.19 -3.47 -6.60
CA MET A 103 1.46 -4.89 -6.84
C MET A 103 1.18 -5.74 -5.59
N ARG A 104 1.46 -5.25 -4.40
CA ARG A 104 1.11 -5.93 -3.15
C ARG A 104 -0.40 -6.11 -2.97
N VAL A 105 -1.17 -5.05 -3.24
CA VAL A 105 -2.63 -5.14 -3.20
C VAL A 105 -3.13 -6.12 -4.27
N ALA A 106 -2.58 -6.05 -5.49
CA ALA A 106 -2.93 -6.96 -6.58
C ALA A 106 -2.67 -8.43 -6.22
N ARG A 107 -1.52 -8.75 -5.64
CA ARG A 107 -1.19 -10.11 -5.16
C ARG A 107 -2.26 -10.66 -4.23
N ARG A 108 -2.69 -9.85 -3.25
CA ARG A 108 -3.74 -10.23 -2.30
C ARG A 108 -5.07 -10.48 -3.01
N LEU A 109 -5.47 -9.59 -3.93
CA LEU A 109 -6.69 -9.76 -4.70
C LEU A 109 -6.68 -11.04 -5.54
N LEU A 110 -5.58 -11.32 -6.23
CA LEU A 110 -5.40 -12.53 -7.03
C LEU A 110 -5.39 -13.80 -6.17
N ALA A 111 -4.75 -13.77 -5.00
CA ALA A 111 -4.76 -14.88 -4.04
C ALA A 111 -6.18 -15.15 -3.49
N GLN A 112 -7.02 -14.12 -3.41
CA GLN A 112 -8.44 -14.24 -3.03
C GLN A 112 -9.35 -14.66 -4.20
N GLY A 113 -8.78 -14.97 -5.37
CA GLY A 113 -9.53 -15.45 -6.53
C GLY A 113 -10.08 -14.37 -7.46
N ALA A 114 -9.72 -13.09 -7.26
CA ALA A 114 -10.17 -12.00 -8.12
C ALA A 114 -9.78 -12.26 -9.59
N ALA A 115 -10.63 -11.84 -10.54
CA ALA A 115 -10.28 -11.84 -11.95
C ALA A 115 -9.11 -10.87 -12.20
N ILE A 116 -8.26 -11.19 -13.17
CA ILE A 116 -7.07 -10.37 -13.47
C ILE A 116 -7.46 -8.96 -13.90
N ALA A 117 -8.54 -8.81 -14.66
CA ALA A 117 -9.07 -7.51 -15.07
C ALA A 117 -9.53 -6.68 -13.86
N ASP A 118 -10.27 -7.30 -12.93
CA ASP A 118 -10.77 -6.65 -11.72
C ASP A 118 -9.61 -6.22 -10.80
N ALA A 119 -8.61 -7.10 -10.64
CA ALA A 119 -7.41 -6.77 -9.87
C ALA A 119 -6.65 -5.58 -10.49
N ALA A 120 -6.52 -5.56 -11.83
CA ALA A 120 -5.87 -4.46 -12.55
C ALA A 120 -6.59 -3.12 -12.32
N GLU A 121 -7.90 -3.08 -12.46
CA GLU A 121 -8.73 -1.90 -12.25
C GLU A 121 -8.63 -1.40 -10.80
N ARG A 122 -8.78 -2.29 -9.83
CA ARG A 122 -8.74 -1.98 -8.39
C ARG A 122 -7.38 -1.46 -7.91
N VAL A 123 -6.32 -1.66 -8.67
CA VAL A 123 -5.00 -1.09 -8.38
C VAL A 123 -4.61 0.04 -9.35
N GLY A 124 -5.57 0.56 -10.12
CA GLY A 124 -5.43 1.77 -10.92
C GLY A 124 -4.75 1.59 -12.28
N TYR A 125 -4.83 0.40 -12.88
CA TYR A 125 -4.39 0.17 -14.26
C TYR A 125 -5.58 0.23 -15.22
N ARG A 126 -5.42 1.00 -16.30
CA ARG A 126 -6.44 1.18 -17.33
C ARG A 126 -6.56 -0.01 -18.28
N SER A 127 -5.58 -0.89 -18.33
CA SER A 127 -5.63 -2.10 -19.15
C SER A 127 -4.99 -3.29 -18.43
N GLN A 128 -5.61 -4.45 -18.61
CA GLN A 128 -5.08 -5.72 -18.11
C GLN A 128 -3.71 -6.04 -18.69
N ALA A 129 -3.44 -5.67 -19.95
CA ALA A 129 -2.16 -5.92 -20.59
C ALA A 129 -1.03 -5.10 -19.94
N ALA A 130 -1.27 -3.81 -19.65
CA ALA A 130 -0.31 -2.97 -18.93
C ALA A 130 -0.04 -3.50 -17.52
N PHE A 131 -1.09 -3.86 -16.80
CA PHE A 131 -1.01 -4.47 -15.48
C PHE A 131 -0.18 -5.77 -15.51
N SER A 132 -0.50 -6.69 -16.42
CA SER A 132 0.17 -7.98 -16.50
C SER A 132 1.67 -7.87 -16.77
N ARG A 133 2.08 -6.92 -17.62
CA ARG A 133 3.51 -6.64 -17.87
C ARG A 133 4.23 -6.14 -16.61
N VAL A 134 3.60 -5.20 -15.89
CA VAL A 134 4.18 -4.66 -14.66
C VAL A 134 4.22 -5.72 -13.57
N PHE A 135 3.15 -6.47 -13.40
CA PHE A 135 3.06 -7.55 -12.42
C PHE A 135 4.15 -8.61 -12.68
N GLN A 136 4.29 -9.10 -13.91
CA GLN A 136 5.31 -10.08 -14.26
C GLN A 136 6.73 -9.55 -14.03
N ARG A 137 6.99 -8.29 -14.36
CA ARG A 137 8.30 -7.67 -14.10
C ARG A 137 8.61 -7.54 -12.61
N THR A 138 7.59 -7.28 -11.77
CA THR A 138 7.76 -7.07 -10.33
C THR A 138 7.80 -8.39 -9.56
N GLU A 139 6.95 -9.34 -9.93
CA GLU A 139 6.76 -10.60 -9.19
C GLU A 139 7.49 -11.80 -9.83
N GLY A 140 8.08 -11.62 -11.02
CA GLY A 140 8.77 -12.68 -11.75
C GLY A 140 7.86 -13.68 -12.47
N VAL A 141 6.53 -13.65 -12.22
CA VAL A 141 5.55 -14.56 -12.81
C VAL A 141 4.32 -13.80 -13.30
N ALA A 142 3.64 -14.35 -14.30
CA ALA A 142 2.41 -13.75 -14.82
C ALA A 142 1.27 -13.80 -13.78
N PRO A 143 0.33 -12.83 -13.78
CA PRO A 143 -0.81 -12.83 -12.86
C PRO A 143 -1.65 -14.13 -12.91
N SER A 144 -1.77 -14.74 -14.09
CA SER A 144 -2.48 -16.01 -14.27
C SER A 144 -1.78 -17.20 -13.60
N ALA A 145 -0.45 -17.22 -13.65
CA ALA A 145 0.35 -18.23 -12.96
C ALA A 145 0.30 -18.02 -11.44
N TRP A 146 0.43 -16.77 -11.00
CA TRP A 146 0.28 -16.41 -9.59
C TRP A 146 -1.05 -16.89 -9.00
N ARG A 147 -2.17 -16.62 -9.69
CA ARG A 147 -3.52 -17.05 -9.25
C ARG A 147 -3.69 -18.55 -9.14
N ARG A 148 -2.97 -19.34 -9.96
CA ARG A 148 -3.02 -20.81 -9.92
C ARG A 148 -2.12 -21.44 -8.88
N GLY A 149 -1.00 -20.78 -8.54
CA GLY A 149 0.03 -21.33 -7.65
C GLY A 149 0.18 -20.59 -6.32
N GLY A 150 -0.58 -19.53 -6.10
CA GLY A 150 -0.54 -18.68 -4.93
C GLY A 150 -1.57 -19.06 -3.86
N ALA A 151 -1.68 -20.35 -3.59
CA ALA A 151 -2.40 -20.85 -2.42
C ALA A 151 -1.39 -21.44 -1.44
#